data_25eec1d48f96d0da8a7e62cfd617541d
#
_entry.id   25eec1d48f96d0da8a7e62cfd617541d
#
_cell.length_a   1.000
_cell.length_b   1.000
_cell.length_c   1.000
_cell.angle_alpha   90.00
_cell.angle_beta   90.00
_cell.angle_gamma   90.00
#
_symmetry.space_group_name_H-M   'P 1'
#
loop_
_entity.id
_entity.type
_entity.pdbx_description
1 polymer ?
#
loop_
_entity_poly.entity_id
_entity_poly.type
_entity_poly.pdbx_seq_one_letter_code
_entity_poly.pdbx_strand_id
1 'polypeptide(L)'
;MNVSQWIASLILQNVLSGKNLDKTFLVFFKKYNQKLEEINKPEIKNLVYGALRFLGESSFIINKLVKRRIDDNSIECLLYVALYQINHDRATDFTVVDQVVNACKKINSKKCGFVNAILRNYLRDKDSLRQQAEQDE
;
A
#
# COMPACT_ATOMS: atom_id res chain seq x y z
N MET A 1 -6.96 2.35 16.73
CA MET A 1 -6.13 1.61 15.75
C MET A 1 -6.26 2.26 14.38
N ASN A 2 -5.14 2.55 13.75
CA ASN A 2 -5.16 3.17 12.42
C ASN A 2 -5.51 2.12 11.37
N VAL A 3 -6.59 2.32 10.63
CA VAL A 3 -7.06 1.40 9.59
C VAL A 3 -6.87 1.96 8.18
N SER A 4 -6.19 3.09 8.06
CA SER A 4 -6.07 3.79 6.77
C SER A 4 -5.39 2.94 5.71
N GLN A 5 -4.29 2.27 6.03
CA GLN A 5 -3.58 1.43 5.08
C GLN A 5 -4.44 0.26 4.60
N TRP A 6 -5.16 -0.36 5.52
CA TRP A 6 -6.05 -1.47 5.21
C TRP A 6 -7.15 -1.04 4.24
N ILE A 7 -7.89 0.03 4.59
CA ILE A 7 -9.00 0.51 3.75
C ILE A 7 -8.47 1.00 2.40
N ALA A 8 -7.35 1.75 2.41
CA ALA A 8 -6.75 2.24 1.17
C ALA A 8 -6.36 1.10 0.23
N SER A 9 -5.79 0.01 0.77
CA SER A 9 -5.42 -1.14 -0.06
C SER A 9 -6.63 -1.83 -0.69
N LEU A 10 -7.74 -1.92 0.05
CA LEU A 10 -8.98 -2.49 -0.49
C LEU A 10 -9.59 -1.61 -1.59
N ILE A 11 -9.58 -0.30 -1.40
CA ILE A 11 -10.06 0.64 -2.41
C ILE A 11 -9.17 0.54 -3.66
N LEU A 12 -7.85 0.54 -3.47
CA LEU A 12 -6.90 0.45 -4.56
C LEU A 12 -7.11 -0.83 -5.37
N GLN A 13 -7.32 -1.96 -4.72
CA GLN A 13 -7.59 -3.23 -5.39
C GLN A 13 -8.82 -3.13 -6.28
N ASN A 14 -9.89 -2.51 -5.81
CA ASN A 14 -11.11 -2.33 -6.59
C ASN A 14 -10.87 -1.43 -7.81
N VAL A 15 -10.15 -0.34 -7.62
CA VAL A 15 -9.85 0.61 -8.71
C VAL A 15 -8.97 -0.04 -9.77
N LEU A 16 -7.96 -0.79 -9.36
CA LEU A 16 -7.07 -1.48 -10.31
C LEU A 16 -7.77 -2.61 -11.05
N SER A 17 -8.87 -3.13 -10.50
CA SER A 17 -9.72 -4.11 -11.20
C SER A 17 -10.73 -3.46 -12.15
N GLY A 18 -10.74 -2.14 -12.28
CA GLY A 18 -11.56 -1.41 -13.24
C GLY A 18 -12.73 -0.63 -12.67
N LYS A 19 -12.89 -0.59 -11.36
CA LYS A 19 -14.00 0.15 -10.75
C LYS A 19 -13.71 1.64 -10.68
N ASN A 20 -14.76 2.45 -10.72
CA ASN A 20 -14.66 3.90 -10.66
C ASN A 20 -14.15 4.34 -9.27
N LEU A 21 -13.15 5.22 -9.28
CA LEU A 21 -12.49 5.67 -8.05
C LEU A 21 -13.43 6.42 -7.11
N ASP A 22 -14.17 7.40 -7.62
CA ASP A 22 -15.06 8.22 -6.78
C ASP A 22 -16.18 7.38 -6.17
N LYS A 23 -16.78 6.50 -6.96
CA LYS A 23 -17.82 5.59 -6.48
C LYS A 23 -17.28 4.61 -5.43
N THR A 24 -16.06 4.13 -5.63
CA THR A 24 -15.42 3.21 -4.68
C THR A 24 -15.17 3.92 -3.34
N PHE A 25 -14.70 5.16 -3.34
CA PHE A 25 -14.56 5.92 -2.10
C PHE A 25 -15.90 6.03 -1.37
N LEU A 26 -16.97 6.40 -2.07
CA LEU A 26 -18.28 6.55 -1.45
C LEU A 26 -18.76 5.24 -0.81
N VAL A 27 -18.63 4.12 -1.51
CA VAL A 27 -19.06 2.82 -1.00
C VAL A 27 -18.28 2.44 0.26
N PHE A 28 -16.94 2.56 0.22
CA PHE A 28 -16.11 2.16 1.35
C PHE A 28 -16.28 3.09 2.54
N PHE A 29 -16.38 4.40 2.32
CA PHE A 29 -16.56 5.34 3.41
C PHE A 29 -17.91 5.15 4.11
N LYS A 30 -18.96 4.88 3.35
CA LYS A 30 -20.28 4.58 3.94
C LYS A 30 -20.25 3.30 4.76
N LYS A 31 -19.63 2.24 4.20
CA LYS A 31 -19.56 0.94 4.85
C LYS A 31 -18.77 0.98 6.16
N TYR A 32 -17.60 1.59 6.16
CA TYR A 32 -16.71 1.53 7.33
C TYR A 32 -16.95 2.64 8.33
N ASN A 33 -17.49 3.78 7.91
CA ASN A 33 -17.81 4.87 8.82
C ASN A 33 -18.88 4.48 9.87
N GLN A 34 -19.72 3.52 9.54
CA GLN A 34 -20.75 3.02 10.46
C GLN A 34 -20.20 2.03 11.48
N LYS A 35 -19.10 1.35 11.16
CA LYS A 35 -18.52 0.30 12.00
C LYS A 35 -17.35 0.77 12.82
N LEU A 36 -16.67 1.82 12.37
CA LEU A 36 -15.49 2.38 13.01
C LEU A 36 -15.83 3.80 13.43
N GLU A 37 -15.59 4.13 14.68
CA GLU A 37 -15.90 5.45 15.23
C GLU A 37 -15.23 6.58 14.45
N GLU A 38 -14.00 6.32 13.96
CA GLU A 38 -13.25 7.33 13.20
C GLU A 38 -12.48 6.67 12.08
N ILE A 39 -12.75 7.11 10.85
CA ILE A 39 -11.88 6.86 9.71
C ILE A 39 -11.36 8.20 9.21
N ASN A 40 -10.10 8.24 8.88
CA ASN A 40 -9.46 9.45 8.36
C ASN A 40 -9.60 9.47 6.84
N LYS A 41 -10.69 10.06 6.33
CA LYS A 41 -10.97 10.10 4.90
C LYS A 41 -9.88 10.80 4.09
N PRO A 42 -9.38 11.98 4.50
CA PRO A 42 -8.29 12.63 3.77
C PRO A 42 -7.03 11.77 3.69
N GLU A 43 -6.68 11.09 4.77
CA GLU A 43 -5.51 10.19 4.78
C GLU A 43 -5.71 9.02 3.82
N ILE A 44 -6.88 8.38 3.85
CA ILE A 44 -7.20 7.26 2.97
C ILE A 44 -7.11 7.70 1.50
N LYS A 45 -7.69 8.87 1.16
CA LYS A 45 -7.60 9.42 -0.19
C LYS A 45 -6.16 9.69 -0.60
N ASN A 46 -5.37 10.28 0.30
CA ASN A 46 -3.95 10.52 0.04
C ASN A 46 -3.22 9.23 -0.29
N LEU A 47 -3.46 8.16 0.47
CA LEU A 47 -2.80 6.89 0.25
C LEU A 47 -3.20 6.25 -1.09
N VAL A 48 -4.47 6.32 -1.45
CA VAL A 48 -4.95 5.76 -2.71
C VAL A 48 -4.41 6.57 -3.90
N TYR A 49 -4.57 7.89 -3.87
CA TYR A 49 -4.06 8.75 -4.95
C TYR A 49 -2.54 8.65 -5.08
N GLY A 50 -1.83 8.62 -3.95
CA GLY A 50 -0.37 8.50 -3.96
C GLY A 50 0.08 7.17 -4.54
N ALA A 51 -0.56 6.07 -4.13
CA ALA A 51 -0.24 4.75 -4.66
C ALA A 51 -0.49 4.67 -6.17
N LEU A 52 -1.58 5.27 -6.66
CA LEU A 52 -1.89 5.31 -8.09
C LEU A 52 -0.87 6.17 -8.85
N ARG A 53 -0.53 7.33 -8.31
CA ARG A 53 0.41 8.25 -8.95
C ARG A 53 1.79 7.62 -9.15
N PHE A 54 2.26 6.87 -8.17
CA PHE A 54 3.60 6.27 -8.19
C PHE A 54 3.58 4.76 -8.44
N LEU A 55 2.53 4.28 -9.08
CA LEU A 55 2.32 2.85 -9.32
C LEU A 55 3.45 2.21 -10.13
N GLY A 56 3.92 2.90 -11.18
CA GLY A 56 5.01 2.40 -12.01
C GLY A 56 6.31 2.21 -11.22
N GLU A 57 6.67 3.21 -10.41
CA GLU A 57 7.84 3.13 -9.53
C GLU A 57 7.70 1.98 -8.54
N SER A 58 6.57 1.87 -7.86
CA SER A 58 6.33 0.83 -6.87
C SER A 58 6.34 -0.56 -7.49
N SER A 59 5.72 -0.72 -8.64
CA SER A 59 5.70 -1.99 -9.36
C SER A 59 7.11 -2.42 -9.77
N PHE A 60 7.91 -1.51 -10.27
CA PHE A 60 9.31 -1.77 -10.61
C PHE A 60 10.09 -2.27 -9.37
N ILE A 61 9.95 -1.56 -8.25
CA ILE A 61 10.65 -1.90 -7.01
C ILE A 61 10.23 -3.30 -6.53
N ILE A 62 8.94 -3.60 -6.50
CA ILE A 62 8.45 -4.91 -6.07
C ILE A 62 9.01 -6.01 -6.95
N ASN A 63 9.02 -5.80 -8.26
CA ASN A 63 9.54 -6.81 -9.20
C ASN A 63 11.03 -7.11 -8.99
N LYS A 64 11.79 -6.13 -8.49
CA LYS A 64 13.20 -6.36 -8.13
C LYS A 64 13.37 -7.12 -6.82
N LEU A 65 12.41 -7.02 -5.91
CA LEU A 65 12.50 -7.60 -4.58
C LEU A 65 11.95 -9.02 -4.50
N VAL A 66 11.05 -9.41 -5.39
CA VAL A 66 10.41 -10.73 -5.36
C VAL A 66 10.93 -11.61 -6.49
N LYS A 67 11.05 -12.92 -6.20
CA LYS A 67 11.46 -13.91 -7.19
C LYS A 67 10.29 -14.34 -8.07
N ARG A 68 9.08 -14.29 -7.53
CA ARG A 68 7.85 -14.68 -8.23
C ARG A 68 6.83 -13.57 -8.11
N ARG A 69 5.97 -13.45 -9.11
CA ARG A 69 4.86 -12.52 -9.06
C ARG A 69 4.00 -12.78 -7.82
N ILE A 70 3.56 -11.70 -7.17
CA ILE A 70 2.67 -11.80 -6.01
C ILE A 70 1.29 -12.22 -6.49
N ASP A 71 0.80 -13.37 -6.00
CA ASP A 71 -0.51 -13.90 -6.40
C ASP A 71 -1.67 -13.20 -5.73
N ASP A 72 -1.46 -12.69 -4.51
CA ASP A 72 -2.51 -12.04 -3.73
C ASP A 72 -2.55 -10.55 -4.06
N ASN A 73 -3.58 -10.13 -4.81
CA ASN A 73 -3.75 -8.75 -5.22
C ASN A 73 -3.92 -7.79 -4.04
N SER A 74 -4.53 -8.26 -2.95
CA SER A 74 -4.70 -7.44 -1.73
C SER A 74 -3.34 -7.11 -1.12
N ILE A 75 -2.45 -8.08 -1.08
CA ILE A 75 -1.10 -7.91 -0.54
C ILE A 75 -0.28 -7.00 -1.46
N GLU A 76 -0.38 -7.19 -2.77
CA GLU A 76 0.31 -6.34 -3.73
C GLU A 76 -0.13 -4.87 -3.56
N CYS A 77 -1.44 -4.62 -3.44
CA CYS A 77 -1.95 -3.28 -3.23
C CYS A 77 -1.50 -2.67 -1.90
N LEU A 78 -1.42 -3.48 -0.85
CA LEU A 78 -0.90 -3.03 0.43
C LEU A 78 0.57 -2.58 0.31
N LEU A 79 1.36 -3.31 -0.45
CA LEU A 79 2.75 -2.95 -0.71
C LEU A 79 2.86 -1.66 -1.53
N TYR A 80 1.97 -1.43 -2.49
CA TYR A 80 1.94 -0.16 -3.23
C TYR A 80 1.67 1.02 -2.30
N VAL A 81 0.74 0.87 -1.37
CA VAL A 81 0.45 1.89 -0.36
C VAL A 81 1.69 2.14 0.51
N ALA A 82 2.32 1.07 0.99
CA ALA A 82 3.51 1.17 1.83
C ALA A 82 4.66 1.89 1.12
N LEU A 83 4.94 1.53 -0.13
CA LEU A 83 6.04 2.14 -0.89
C LEU A 83 5.77 3.62 -1.17
N TYR A 84 4.52 3.99 -1.45
CA TYR A 84 4.17 5.39 -1.56
C TYR A 84 4.49 6.14 -0.26
N GLN A 85 4.09 5.60 0.88
CA GLN A 85 4.33 6.26 2.17
C GLN A 85 5.82 6.42 2.47
N ILE A 86 6.59 5.37 2.23
CA ILE A 86 8.04 5.40 2.50
C ILE A 86 8.75 6.40 1.58
N ASN A 87 8.39 6.44 0.31
CA ASN A 87 9.13 7.19 -0.69
C ASN A 87 8.67 8.64 -0.86
N HIS A 88 7.39 8.93 -0.62
CA HIS A 88 6.79 10.20 -1.01
C HIS A 88 5.91 10.84 0.07
N ASP A 89 5.70 10.18 1.20
CA ASP A 89 4.92 10.74 2.29
C ASP A 89 5.85 11.05 3.47
N ARG A 90 5.31 11.72 4.49
CA ARG A 90 6.11 12.22 5.62
C ARG A 90 6.27 11.24 6.79
N ALA A 91 5.64 10.07 6.72
CA ALA A 91 5.73 9.09 7.78
C ALA A 91 7.15 8.50 7.87
N THR A 92 7.57 8.14 9.08
CA THR A 92 8.87 7.46 9.24
C THR A 92 8.78 6.03 8.74
N ASP A 93 9.91 5.51 8.24
CA ASP A 93 9.97 4.17 7.66
C ASP A 93 9.50 3.08 8.63
N PHE A 94 9.94 3.15 9.90
CA PHE A 94 9.53 2.16 10.90
C PHE A 94 8.04 2.21 11.19
N THR A 95 7.48 3.41 11.28
CA THR A 95 6.05 3.59 11.52
C THR A 95 5.25 2.98 10.37
N VAL A 96 5.66 3.21 9.12
CA VAL A 96 4.99 2.65 7.95
C VAL A 96 5.03 1.12 7.99
N VAL A 97 6.20 0.53 8.23
CA VAL A 97 6.33 -0.93 8.27
C VAL A 97 5.41 -1.53 9.33
N ASP A 98 5.40 -0.98 10.54
CA ASP A 98 4.55 -1.47 11.62
C ASP A 98 3.07 -1.38 11.28
N GLN A 99 2.63 -0.24 10.74
CA GLN A 99 1.23 -0.03 10.37
C GLN A 99 0.80 -0.95 9.22
N VAL A 100 1.66 -1.15 8.25
CA VAL A 100 1.37 -2.00 7.10
C VAL A 100 1.31 -3.48 7.51
N VAL A 101 2.21 -3.93 8.37
CA VAL A 101 2.16 -5.30 8.89
C VAL A 101 0.88 -5.51 9.70
N ASN A 102 0.46 -4.54 10.51
CA ASN A 102 -0.80 -4.62 11.23
C ASN A 102 -2.00 -4.68 10.28
N ALA A 103 -1.99 -3.89 9.20
CA ALA A 103 -3.02 -3.95 8.17
C ALA A 103 -3.05 -5.31 7.49
N CYS A 104 -1.89 -5.89 7.24
CA CYS A 104 -1.77 -7.21 6.63
C CYS A 104 -2.44 -8.30 7.47
N LYS A 105 -2.39 -8.19 8.79
CA LYS A 105 -3.07 -9.14 9.67
C LYS A 105 -4.58 -9.20 9.43
N LYS A 106 -5.18 -8.07 9.03
CA LYS A 106 -6.61 -8.00 8.70
C LYS A 106 -6.92 -8.55 7.31
N ILE A 107 -5.96 -8.53 6.40
CA ILE A 107 -6.14 -8.96 5.02
C ILE A 107 -5.82 -10.45 4.88
N ASN A 108 -4.63 -10.83 5.30
CA ASN A 108 -4.13 -12.20 5.20
C ASN A 108 -2.98 -12.40 6.19
N SER A 109 -3.30 -12.88 7.38
CA SER A 109 -2.34 -13.01 8.47
C SER A 109 -1.15 -13.90 8.14
N LYS A 110 -1.33 -14.85 7.21
CA LYS A 110 -0.24 -15.74 6.78
C LYS A 110 0.84 -15.03 5.96
N LYS A 111 0.53 -13.85 5.43
CA LYS A 111 1.45 -13.07 4.59
C LYS A 111 2.21 -11.98 5.34
N CYS A 112 1.99 -11.83 6.65
CA CYS A 112 2.65 -10.77 7.42
C CYS A 112 4.17 -10.88 7.40
N GLY A 113 4.71 -12.09 7.52
CA GLY A 113 6.15 -12.30 7.43
C GLY A 113 6.72 -11.94 6.07
N PHE A 114 6.01 -12.28 5.01
CA PHE A 114 6.37 -11.93 3.64
C PHE A 114 6.41 -10.41 3.44
N VAL A 115 5.35 -9.71 3.85
CA VAL A 115 5.26 -8.24 3.74
C VAL A 115 6.39 -7.58 4.53
N ASN A 116 6.60 -8.01 5.77
CA ASN A 116 7.66 -7.47 6.61
C ASN A 116 9.04 -7.68 5.97
N ALA A 117 9.30 -8.86 5.42
CA ALA A 117 10.58 -9.17 4.78
C ALA A 117 10.81 -8.30 3.55
N ILE A 118 9.80 -8.14 2.69
CA ILE A 118 9.92 -7.29 1.50
C ILE A 118 10.24 -5.85 1.89
N LEU A 119 9.50 -5.29 2.83
CA LEU A 119 9.70 -3.89 3.23
C LEU A 119 11.06 -3.67 3.88
N ARG A 120 11.51 -4.60 4.71
CA ARG A 120 12.85 -4.50 5.32
C ARG A 120 13.96 -4.63 4.28
N ASN A 121 13.81 -5.53 3.31
CA ASN A 121 14.76 -5.66 2.21
C ASN A 121 14.79 -4.38 1.37
N TYR A 122 13.62 -3.80 1.12
CA TYR A 122 13.55 -2.52 0.42
C TYR A 122 14.30 -1.42 1.16
N LEU A 123 14.10 -1.30 2.46
CA LEU A 123 14.74 -0.25 3.25
C LEU A 123 16.26 -0.35 3.24
N ARG A 124 16.81 -1.57 3.16
CA ARG A 124 18.27 -1.76 3.06
C ARG A 124 18.84 -1.26 1.73
N ASP A 125 18.11 -1.43 0.64
CA ASP A 125 18.59 -1.10 -0.72
C ASP A 125 17.81 0.06 -1.34
N LYS A 126 17.13 0.85 -0.54
CA LYS A 126 16.18 1.87 -0.96
C LYS A 126 16.75 2.84 -2.00
N ASP A 127 17.92 3.43 -1.72
CA ASP A 127 18.48 4.43 -2.59
C ASP A 127 18.85 3.87 -3.97
N SER A 128 19.44 2.67 -3.98
CA SER A 128 19.79 1.98 -5.22
C SER A 128 18.56 1.61 -6.03
N LEU A 129 17.53 1.06 -5.38
CA LEU A 129 16.30 0.64 -6.06
C LEU A 129 15.53 1.83 -6.63
N ARG A 130 15.48 2.93 -5.91
CA ARG A 130 14.82 4.15 -6.40
C ARG A 130 15.55 4.73 -7.59
N GLN A 131 16.88 4.75 -7.55
CA GLN A 131 17.70 5.22 -8.67
C GLN A 131 17.45 4.37 -9.91
N GLN A 132 17.39 3.05 -9.76
CA GLN A 132 17.09 2.15 -10.87
C GLN A 132 15.69 2.39 -11.43
N ALA A 133 14.70 2.65 -10.58
CA ALA A 133 13.34 2.94 -11.00
C ALA A 133 13.26 4.23 -11.84
N GLU A 134 14.02 5.26 -11.46
CA GLU A 134 14.08 6.51 -12.22
C GLU A 134 14.67 6.29 -13.61
N GLN A 135 15.69 5.44 -13.73
CA GLN A 135 16.36 5.14 -15.00
C GLN A 135 15.49 4.30 -15.94
N ASP A 136 14.53 3.56 -15.40
CA ASP A 136 13.67 2.68 -16.17
C ASP A 136 12.57 3.45 -16.95
N GLU A 137 12.34 4.69 -16.61
CA GLU A 137 11.34 5.53 -17.29
C GLU A 137 11.73 5.94 -18.70
#